data_29a863d87a3aff8542d1976a8860c261
#
_entry.id   29a863d87a3aff8542d1976a8860c261
#
_cell.length_a   1.000
_cell.length_b   1.000
_cell.length_c   1.000
_cell.angle_alpha   90.00
_cell.angle_beta   90.00
_cell.angle_gamma   90.00
#
_symmetry.space_group_name_H-M   'P 1'
#
loop_
_entity.id
_entity.type
_entity.pdbx_description
1 polymer ?
#
loop_
_entity_poly.entity_id
_entity_poly.type
_entity_poly.pdbx_seq_one_letter_code
_entity_poly.pdbx_strand_id
1 'polypeptide(L)'
;AAHNLLSALVDNHIQWENKAGIDARRITWKRVMDMNDRTLRDITIGLGGPGNGTPRESGFDITVASEIMAIFCLATDLDDLARRIGNIVVGYTRDQKPVHARDVNAPGAMTVLLKDAFMPNLVQTLENNPAFIHGGPFANIAHGCNSVIATQTALKLADYVVTEAGFGADLGAEKFMDIKCRKAGLAPDAVVLVATARALKMHGGVAKDQLGSENVDAIKKGCANIGRHIDNLKKFGVPVTVAINCFSADTDAELNAIREFCAERDVKAFDANHWAEGGKGTEELARHVAEVADSGVSSFKPIYEDDMPLWEKARHIAKTLYGADDITADKKVRDQFARFEADGYGHFPVCMAKTQY
;
A
#
# COMPACT_ATOMS: atom_id res chain seq x y z
N ALA A 1 5.74 -19.07 -4.91
CA ALA A 1 5.71 -20.48 -4.47
C ALA A 1 4.87 -20.65 -3.20
N ALA A 2 5.15 -19.91 -2.10
CA ALA A 2 4.47 -20.09 -0.79
C ALA A 2 2.93 -19.95 -0.86
N HIS A 3 2.42 -19.00 -1.64
CA HIS A 3 0.97 -18.82 -1.82
C HIS A 3 0.32 -20.07 -2.45
N ASN A 4 0.91 -20.57 -3.54
CA ASN A 4 0.38 -21.73 -4.25
C ASN A 4 0.58 -23.04 -3.46
N LEU A 5 1.62 -23.12 -2.60
CA LEU A 5 1.75 -24.22 -1.66
C LEU A 5 0.57 -24.27 -0.69
N LEU A 6 0.13 -23.12 -0.14
CA LEU A 6 -1.04 -23.08 0.71
C LEU A 6 -2.30 -23.54 -0.02
N SER A 7 -2.48 -23.15 -1.28
CA SER A 7 -3.60 -23.64 -2.11
C SER A 7 -3.57 -25.16 -2.26
N ALA A 8 -2.39 -25.74 -2.51
CA ALA A 8 -2.21 -27.17 -2.63
C ALA A 8 -2.44 -27.90 -1.29
N LEU A 9 -2.00 -27.32 -0.18
CA LEU A 9 -2.24 -27.88 1.17
C LEU A 9 -3.71 -27.88 1.54
N VAL A 10 -4.46 -26.84 1.18
CA VAL A 10 -5.92 -26.78 1.37
C VAL A 10 -6.61 -27.87 0.56
N ASP A 11 -6.25 -28.04 -0.72
CA ASP A 11 -6.81 -29.09 -1.57
C ASP A 11 -6.50 -30.49 -1.04
N ASN A 12 -5.25 -30.72 -0.63
CA ASN A 12 -4.84 -32.00 -0.04
C ASN A 12 -5.58 -32.28 1.28
N HIS A 13 -5.75 -31.26 2.12
CA HIS A 13 -6.48 -31.39 3.38
C HIS A 13 -7.94 -31.81 3.17
N ILE A 14 -8.63 -31.19 2.20
CA ILE A 14 -10.01 -31.53 1.87
C ILE A 14 -10.11 -32.93 1.27
N GLN A 15 -9.16 -33.33 0.42
CA GLN A 15 -9.16 -34.59 -0.28
C GLN A 15 -9.05 -35.81 0.66
N TRP A 16 -8.22 -35.71 1.72
CA TRP A 16 -7.91 -36.87 2.55
C TRP A 16 -8.74 -36.98 3.82
N GLU A 17 -8.68 -36.02 4.70
CA GLU A 17 -9.31 -36.17 6.02
C GLU A 17 -10.22 -35.01 6.40
N ASN A 18 -9.96 -33.83 5.86
CA ASN A 18 -10.70 -32.60 6.16
C ASN A 18 -10.97 -32.37 7.66
N LYS A 19 -9.98 -32.63 8.52
CA LYS A 19 -10.10 -32.49 9.98
C LYS A 19 -10.53 -31.09 10.42
N ALA A 20 -10.14 -30.05 9.66
CA ALA A 20 -10.55 -28.67 9.91
C ALA A 20 -12.00 -28.39 9.50
N GLY A 21 -12.68 -29.33 8.81
CA GLY A 21 -14.07 -29.20 8.40
C GLY A 21 -14.32 -28.11 7.34
N ILE A 22 -13.39 -27.89 6.44
CA ILE A 22 -13.51 -26.89 5.38
C ILE A 22 -14.68 -27.25 4.46
N ASP A 23 -15.63 -26.34 4.26
CA ASP A 23 -16.64 -26.47 3.21
C ASP A 23 -16.02 -26.07 1.86
N ALA A 24 -15.88 -27.00 0.94
CA ALA A 24 -15.28 -26.79 -0.38
C ALA A 24 -15.94 -25.66 -1.19
N ARG A 25 -17.17 -25.26 -0.85
CA ARG A 25 -17.88 -24.13 -1.46
C ARG A 25 -17.56 -22.79 -0.81
N ARG A 26 -16.78 -22.78 0.28
CA ARG A 26 -16.47 -21.61 1.11
C ARG A 26 -14.97 -21.37 1.23
N ILE A 27 -14.19 -21.84 0.29
CA ILE A 27 -12.76 -21.57 0.20
C ILE A 27 -12.58 -20.15 -0.32
N THR A 28 -11.80 -19.34 0.41
CA THR A 28 -11.48 -17.95 0.06
C THR A 28 -10.12 -17.81 -0.58
N TRP A 29 -9.27 -18.82 -0.47
CA TRP A 29 -7.90 -18.83 -0.94
C TRP A 29 -7.83 -19.36 -2.37
N LYS A 30 -7.53 -18.45 -3.32
CA LYS A 30 -7.27 -18.76 -4.73
C LYS A 30 -5.80 -19.15 -4.94
N ARG A 31 -5.39 -19.29 -6.17
CA ARG A 31 -3.99 -19.39 -6.60
C ARG A 31 -3.46 -18.04 -7.06
N VAL A 32 -2.15 -17.94 -7.26
CA VAL A 32 -1.53 -16.77 -7.89
C VAL A 32 -0.70 -17.18 -9.08
N MET A 33 -0.62 -16.28 -10.05
CA MET A 33 0.23 -16.40 -11.23
C MET A 33 0.80 -15.03 -11.56
N ASP A 34 2.05 -14.99 -12.00
CA ASP A 34 2.70 -13.74 -12.40
C ASP A 34 2.33 -13.34 -13.84
N MET A 35 1.04 -13.32 -14.10
CA MET A 35 0.45 -12.95 -15.39
C MET A 35 -0.94 -12.34 -15.16
N ASN A 36 -1.18 -11.20 -15.79
CA ASN A 36 -2.48 -10.52 -15.74
C ASN A 36 -3.39 -11.00 -16.86
N ASP A 37 -4.03 -12.14 -16.66
CA ASP A 37 -4.98 -12.74 -17.60
C ASP A 37 -6.40 -12.78 -17.02
N ARG A 38 -7.33 -12.07 -17.66
CA ARG A 38 -8.74 -12.02 -17.23
C ARG A 38 -9.44 -13.35 -17.33
N THR A 39 -9.03 -14.24 -18.23
CA THR A 39 -9.65 -15.56 -18.44
C THR A 39 -9.34 -16.52 -17.30
N LEU A 40 -8.30 -16.25 -16.51
CA LEU A 40 -7.88 -17.07 -15.37
C LEU A 40 -8.45 -16.59 -14.02
N ARG A 41 -9.21 -15.50 -13.99
CA ARG A 41 -9.76 -14.95 -12.75
C ARG A 41 -10.81 -15.83 -12.11
N ASP A 42 -11.63 -16.49 -12.96
CA ASP A 42 -12.66 -17.42 -12.55
C ASP A 42 -12.58 -18.64 -13.43
N ILE A 43 -12.19 -19.79 -12.84
CA ILE A 43 -12.00 -21.07 -13.51
C ILE A 43 -12.61 -22.20 -12.69
N THR A 44 -12.89 -23.31 -13.31
CA THR A 44 -13.25 -24.56 -12.61
C THR A 44 -12.00 -25.42 -12.43
N ILE A 45 -11.74 -25.86 -11.19
CA ILE A 45 -10.66 -26.79 -10.84
C ILE A 45 -11.22 -28.11 -10.33
N GLY A 46 -10.35 -29.15 -10.20
CA GLY A 46 -10.71 -30.47 -9.68
C GLY A 46 -11.48 -31.35 -10.67
N LEU A 47 -11.44 -31.02 -11.97
CA LEU A 47 -12.02 -31.89 -13.02
C LEU A 47 -11.13 -33.10 -13.31
N GLY A 48 -11.68 -34.16 -13.90
CA GLY A 48 -10.95 -35.37 -14.29
C GLY A 48 -11.10 -36.54 -13.33
N GLY A 49 -12.04 -36.50 -12.40
CA GLY A 49 -12.40 -37.57 -11.49
C GLY A 49 -11.91 -37.42 -10.06
N PRO A 50 -12.28 -38.32 -9.15
CA PRO A 50 -12.06 -38.16 -7.70
C PRO A 50 -10.59 -37.98 -7.27
N GLY A 51 -9.65 -38.51 -8.07
CA GLY A 51 -8.22 -38.35 -7.79
C GLY A 51 -7.70 -36.92 -7.96
N ASN A 52 -8.45 -36.04 -8.62
CA ASN A 52 -8.06 -34.64 -8.90
C ASN A 52 -8.68 -33.64 -7.93
N GLY A 53 -9.38 -34.12 -6.90
CA GLY A 53 -10.00 -33.27 -5.88
C GLY A 53 -11.47 -33.00 -6.10
N THR A 54 -12.01 -32.03 -5.39
CA THR A 54 -13.41 -31.62 -5.46
C THR A 54 -13.61 -30.55 -6.53
N PRO A 55 -14.43 -30.77 -7.57
CA PRO A 55 -14.77 -29.77 -8.56
C PRO A 55 -15.37 -28.52 -7.90
N ARG A 56 -14.77 -27.36 -8.17
CA ARG A 56 -15.24 -26.08 -7.65
C ARG A 56 -14.74 -24.90 -8.48
N GLU A 57 -15.39 -23.78 -8.30
CA GLU A 57 -14.90 -22.50 -8.81
C GLU A 57 -13.65 -22.05 -8.03
N SER A 58 -12.69 -21.49 -8.72
CA SER A 58 -11.46 -20.92 -8.19
C SER A 58 -10.91 -19.90 -9.19
N GLY A 59 -9.66 -19.48 -9.04
CA GLY A 59 -9.02 -18.56 -9.99
C GLY A 59 -7.57 -18.32 -9.67
N PHE A 60 -6.97 -17.41 -10.47
CA PHE A 60 -5.64 -16.92 -10.26
C PHE A 60 -5.69 -15.40 -10.06
N ASP A 61 -5.14 -14.94 -8.93
CA ASP A 61 -4.80 -13.53 -8.69
C ASP A 61 -3.35 -13.29 -9.16
N ILE A 62 -2.97 -12.03 -9.38
CA ILE A 62 -1.57 -11.72 -9.71
C ILE A 62 -0.68 -11.85 -8.46
N THR A 63 0.54 -12.33 -8.62
CA THR A 63 1.46 -12.65 -7.50
C THR A 63 1.65 -11.48 -6.53
N VAL A 64 1.77 -10.25 -7.03
CA VAL A 64 1.98 -9.05 -6.19
C VAL A 64 0.74 -8.62 -5.41
N ALA A 65 -0.45 -9.13 -5.77
CA ALA A 65 -1.71 -8.95 -5.04
C ALA A 65 -1.91 -9.98 -3.91
N SER A 66 -0.97 -10.91 -3.76
CA SER A 66 -1.03 -11.96 -2.74
C SER A 66 -1.04 -11.37 -1.33
N GLU A 67 -1.92 -11.90 -0.46
CA GLU A 67 -1.87 -11.63 0.98
C GLU A 67 -0.50 -11.98 1.60
N ILE A 68 0.20 -12.99 1.04
CA ILE A 68 1.57 -13.33 1.46
C ILE A 68 2.51 -12.14 1.26
N MET A 69 2.39 -11.38 0.17
CA MET A 69 3.21 -10.19 -0.06
C MET A 69 2.97 -9.11 1.00
N ALA A 70 1.71 -8.89 1.37
CA ALA A 70 1.36 -7.93 2.43
C ALA A 70 1.89 -8.38 3.80
N ILE A 71 1.70 -9.64 4.16
CA ILE A 71 2.22 -10.25 5.40
C ILE A 71 3.74 -10.13 5.45
N PHE A 72 4.42 -10.53 4.38
CA PHE A 72 5.88 -10.48 4.24
C PHE A 72 6.43 -9.06 4.48
N CYS A 73 5.76 -8.05 3.93
CA CYS A 73 6.18 -6.66 4.09
C CYS A 73 5.90 -6.07 5.50
N LEU A 74 4.96 -6.66 6.25
CA LEU A 74 4.62 -6.21 7.61
C LEU A 74 5.27 -7.03 8.73
N ALA A 75 5.86 -8.18 8.40
CA ALA A 75 6.53 -9.02 9.38
C ALA A 75 7.86 -8.41 9.84
N THR A 76 8.21 -8.63 11.10
CA THR A 76 9.42 -8.10 11.76
C THR A 76 10.56 -9.10 11.83
N ASP A 77 10.24 -10.38 11.84
CA ASP A 77 11.17 -11.52 11.88
C ASP A 77 10.50 -12.79 11.36
N LEU A 78 11.23 -13.91 11.32
CA LEU A 78 10.71 -15.17 10.80
C LEU A 78 9.61 -15.78 11.69
N ASP A 79 9.65 -15.58 13.00
CA ASP A 79 8.64 -16.08 13.93
C ASP A 79 7.34 -15.30 13.76
N ASP A 80 7.42 -13.97 13.63
CA ASP A 80 6.28 -13.12 13.32
C ASP A 80 5.70 -13.43 11.92
N LEU A 81 6.57 -13.69 10.93
CA LEU A 81 6.15 -14.15 9.60
C LEU A 81 5.35 -15.45 9.69
N ALA A 82 5.87 -16.47 10.39
CA ALA A 82 5.19 -17.74 10.58
C ALA A 82 3.86 -17.60 11.31
N ARG A 83 3.81 -16.78 12.35
CA ARG A 83 2.59 -16.48 13.12
C ARG A 83 1.52 -15.81 12.25
N ARG A 84 1.90 -14.81 11.46
CA ARG A 84 0.98 -14.09 10.54
C ARG A 84 0.47 -15.01 9.44
N ILE A 85 1.34 -15.81 8.82
CA ILE A 85 0.95 -16.84 7.85
C ILE A 85 -0.06 -17.81 8.47
N GLY A 86 0.16 -18.24 9.71
CA GLY A 86 -0.75 -19.11 10.43
C GLY A 86 -2.16 -18.54 10.61
N ASN A 87 -2.30 -17.22 10.61
CA ASN A 87 -3.60 -16.53 10.78
C ASN A 87 -4.37 -16.29 9.47
N ILE A 88 -3.79 -16.59 8.31
CA ILE A 88 -4.49 -16.47 7.02
C ILE A 88 -5.78 -17.32 7.06
N VAL A 89 -6.90 -16.71 6.71
CA VAL A 89 -8.18 -17.40 6.55
C VAL A 89 -8.22 -18.05 5.17
N VAL A 90 -8.23 -19.38 5.12
CA VAL A 90 -8.24 -20.15 3.87
C VAL A 90 -9.65 -20.51 3.39
N GLY A 91 -10.62 -20.42 4.28
CA GLY A 91 -12.02 -20.73 4.01
C GLY A 91 -12.82 -20.83 5.30
N TYR A 92 -14.01 -21.40 5.20
CA TYR A 92 -14.93 -21.51 6.32
C TYR A 92 -15.53 -22.92 6.41
N THR A 93 -15.90 -23.33 7.62
CA THR A 93 -16.72 -24.53 7.86
C THR A 93 -18.16 -24.32 7.39
N ARG A 94 -18.99 -25.37 7.41
CA ARG A 94 -20.44 -25.25 7.16
C ARG A 94 -21.12 -24.28 8.11
N ASP A 95 -20.68 -24.25 9.37
CA ASP A 95 -21.20 -23.35 10.41
C ASP A 95 -20.58 -21.95 10.34
N GLN A 96 -19.90 -21.64 9.24
CA GLN A 96 -19.29 -20.33 8.93
C GLN A 96 -18.19 -19.90 9.91
N LYS A 97 -17.53 -20.84 10.58
CA LYS A 97 -16.33 -20.55 11.38
C LYS A 97 -15.12 -20.43 10.46
N PRO A 98 -14.25 -19.45 10.64
CA PRO A 98 -13.03 -19.30 9.84
C PRO A 98 -12.09 -20.49 10.08
N VAL A 99 -11.48 -20.97 9.00
CA VAL A 99 -10.39 -21.95 9.03
C VAL A 99 -9.13 -21.27 8.57
N HIS A 100 -8.05 -21.46 9.32
CA HIS A 100 -6.79 -20.75 9.11
C HIS A 100 -5.70 -21.65 8.52
N ALA A 101 -4.66 -21.06 7.97
CA ALA A 101 -3.51 -21.79 7.43
C ALA A 101 -2.82 -22.70 8.47
N ARG A 102 -2.84 -22.34 9.76
CA ARG A 102 -2.34 -23.21 10.84
C ARG A 102 -3.14 -24.48 11.00
N ASP A 103 -4.43 -24.48 10.70
CA ASP A 103 -5.31 -25.64 10.83
C ASP A 103 -5.04 -26.70 9.75
N VAL A 104 -4.33 -26.32 8.68
CA VAL A 104 -3.84 -27.22 7.61
C VAL A 104 -2.31 -27.43 7.66
N ASN A 105 -1.66 -27.09 8.78
CA ASN A 105 -0.22 -27.24 9.03
C ASN A 105 0.71 -26.55 8.01
N ALA A 106 0.27 -25.42 7.42
CA ALA A 106 1.00 -24.71 6.38
C ALA A 106 2.17 -23.85 6.84
N PRO A 107 2.16 -23.19 8.03
CA PRO A 107 3.11 -22.11 8.35
C PRO A 107 4.58 -22.50 8.24
N GLY A 108 4.99 -23.66 8.75
CA GLY A 108 6.39 -24.08 8.72
C GLY A 108 6.96 -24.20 7.32
N ALA A 109 6.26 -24.92 6.43
CA ALA A 109 6.68 -25.12 5.04
C ALA A 109 6.70 -23.78 4.25
N MET A 110 5.70 -22.92 4.47
CA MET A 110 5.63 -21.61 3.82
C MET A 110 6.75 -20.69 4.29
N THR A 111 7.05 -20.66 5.57
CA THR A 111 8.15 -19.85 6.15
C THR A 111 9.51 -20.29 5.59
N VAL A 112 9.75 -21.59 5.47
CA VAL A 112 10.99 -22.10 4.85
C VAL A 112 11.15 -21.62 3.41
N LEU A 113 10.07 -21.61 2.61
CA LEU A 113 10.10 -21.10 1.23
C LEU A 113 10.39 -19.58 1.15
N LEU A 114 10.04 -18.83 2.20
CA LEU A 114 10.21 -17.37 2.25
C LEU A 114 11.49 -16.93 2.95
N LYS A 115 12.18 -17.83 3.64
CA LYS A 115 13.32 -17.52 4.52
C LYS A 115 14.39 -16.68 3.84
N ASP A 116 14.86 -17.08 2.68
CA ASP A 116 15.93 -16.37 1.98
C ASP A 116 15.43 -15.05 1.38
N ALA A 117 14.20 -15.04 0.87
CA ALA A 117 13.57 -13.83 0.36
C ALA A 117 13.33 -12.79 1.45
N PHE A 118 13.22 -13.20 2.72
CA PHE A 118 12.95 -12.31 3.86
C PHE A 118 14.13 -11.41 4.25
N MET A 119 15.31 -11.64 3.68
CA MET A 119 16.48 -10.78 3.84
C MET A 119 16.42 -9.61 2.83
N PRO A 120 16.38 -8.34 3.28
CA PRO A 120 16.39 -7.20 2.37
C PRO A 120 17.63 -7.18 1.46
N ASN A 121 17.43 -6.89 0.18
CA ASN A 121 18.55 -6.68 -0.73
C ASN A 121 19.14 -5.29 -0.54
N LEU A 122 20.41 -5.22 -0.16
CA LEU A 122 21.16 -3.96 -0.14
C LEU A 122 21.86 -3.78 -1.49
N VAL A 123 21.54 -2.68 -2.15
CA VAL A 123 22.12 -2.30 -3.45
C VAL A 123 22.79 -0.93 -3.32
N GLN A 124 23.67 -0.64 -4.25
CA GLN A 124 24.33 0.65 -4.39
C GLN A 124 23.75 1.42 -5.58
N THR A 125 23.37 2.67 -5.36
CA THR A 125 22.92 3.55 -6.45
C THR A 125 24.08 3.98 -7.33
N LEU A 126 23.80 4.56 -8.49
CA LEU A 126 24.83 5.11 -9.39
C LEU A 126 25.67 6.24 -8.72
N GLU A 127 25.13 6.89 -7.73
CA GLU A 127 25.81 7.93 -6.94
C GLU A 127 26.44 7.40 -5.65
N ASN A 128 26.61 6.08 -5.54
CA ASN A 128 27.24 5.39 -4.42
C ASN A 128 26.49 5.47 -3.08
N ASN A 129 25.20 5.76 -3.11
CA ASN A 129 24.37 5.73 -1.92
C ASN A 129 23.78 4.32 -1.72
N PRO A 130 23.63 3.85 -0.46
CA PRO A 130 22.98 2.56 -0.19
C PRO A 130 21.47 2.68 -0.38
N ALA A 131 20.85 1.60 -0.90
CA ALA A 131 19.41 1.47 -0.99
C ALA A 131 18.96 0.04 -0.69
N PHE A 132 17.93 -0.11 0.14
CA PHE A 132 17.27 -1.40 0.36
C PHE A 132 16.12 -1.60 -0.61
N ILE A 133 16.12 -2.75 -1.29
CA ILE A 133 15.02 -3.19 -2.17
C ILE A 133 14.40 -4.42 -1.54
N HIS A 134 13.16 -4.29 -1.06
CA HIS A 134 12.52 -5.40 -0.35
C HIS A 134 11.01 -5.29 -0.32
N GLY A 135 10.34 -6.31 -0.88
CA GLY A 135 8.89 -6.36 -0.99
C GLY A 135 8.34 -5.45 -2.09
N GLY A 136 7.06 -5.59 -2.41
CA GLY A 136 6.42 -4.82 -3.47
C GLY A 136 4.89 -5.02 -3.49
N PRO A 137 4.18 -4.75 -2.37
CA PRO A 137 2.73 -4.87 -2.35
C PRO A 137 2.11 -3.72 -3.14
N PHE A 138 1.07 -4.00 -3.93
CA PHE A 138 0.36 -2.96 -4.67
C PHE A 138 -0.40 -2.01 -3.73
N ALA A 139 -0.23 -0.70 -3.91
CA ALA A 139 -0.90 0.31 -3.09
C ALA A 139 -2.42 0.38 -3.32
N ASN A 140 -2.93 -0.05 -4.46
CA ASN A 140 -4.36 -0.07 -4.73
C ASN A 140 -5.12 -1.23 -4.06
N ILE A 141 -4.41 -2.23 -3.53
CA ILE A 141 -5.00 -3.43 -2.89
C ILE A 141 -4.34 -3.82 -1.57
N ALA A 142 -3.15 -3.30 -1.28
CA ALA A 142 -2.38 -3.52 -0.06
C ALA A 142 -1.78 -2.20 0.42
N HIS A 143 -0.85 -2.22 1.36
CA HIS A 143 -0.28 -0.99 1.95
C HIS A 143 0.75 -0.25 1.07
N GLY A 144 1.17 -0.83 -0.06
CA GLY A 144 1.86 -0.11 -1.15
C GLY A 144 3.20 0.52 -0.83
N CYS A 145 3.97 -0.05 0.09
CA CYS A 145 5.30 0.41 0.45
C CYS A 145 6.21 -0.76 0.81
N ASN A 146 7.52 -0.53 0.85
CA ASN A 146 8.51 -1.57 1.16
C ASN A 146 8.31 -2.18 2.56
N SER A 147 9.10 -3.20 2.89
CA SER A 147 8.94 -3.95 4.13
C SER A 147 9.31 -3.15 5.38
N VAL A 148 8.70 -3.51 6.49
CA VAL A 148 9.03 -3.02 7.84
C VAL A 148 10.49 -3.33 8.18
N ILE A 149 10.95 -4.55 7.90
CA ILE A 149 12.32 -4.97 8.23
C ILE A 149 13.37 -4.15 7.47
N ALA A 150 13.12 -3.80 6.19
CA ALA A 150 14.04 -2.94 5.44
C ALA A 150 14.11 -1.53 6.03
N THR A 151 12.96 -0.94 6.36
CA THR A 151 12.91 0.40 6.97
C THR A 151 13.57 0.41 8.35
N GLN A 152 13.27 -0.55 9.22
CA GLN A 152 13.85 -0.64 10.56
C GLN A 152 15.36 -0.92 10.51
N THR A 153 15.82 -1.70 9.52
CA THR A 153 17.25 -1.94 9.31
C THR A 153 17.94 -0.66 8.84
N ALA A 154 17.37 0.06 7.89
CA ALA A 154 17.91 1.32 7.40
C ALA A 154 18.03 2.36 8.52
N LEU A 155 17.01 2.49 9.38
CA LEU A 155 17.01 3.41 10.53
C LEU A 155 18.11 3.12 11.58
N LYS A 156 18.66 1.90 11.60
CA LYS A 156 19.80 1.54 12.45
C LYS A 156 21.16 1.82 11.81
N LEU A 157 21.19 2.05 10.50
CA LEU A 157 22.42 2.11 9.71
C LEU A 157 22.71 3.51 9.14
N ALA A 158 21.71 4.41 9.14
CA ALA A 158 21.83 5.73 8.55
C ALA A 158 21.17 6.80 9.43
N ASP A 159 21.67 8.04 9.33
CA ASP A 159 21.14 9.21 10.04
C ASP A 159 19.78 9.62 9.46
N TYR A 160 19.60 9.48 8.16
CA TYR A 160 18.34 9.75 7.44
C TYR A 160 17.92 8.55 6.61
N VAL A 161 16.64 8.25 6.64
CA VAL A 161 16.04 7.17 5.83
C VAL A 161 14.88 7.75 5.03
N VAL A 162 14.98 7.65 3.72
CA VAL A 162 13.91 8.03 2.79
C VAL A 162 13.24 6.75 2.30
N THR A 163 11.92 6.69 2.42
CA THR A 163 11.12 5.56 1.94
C THR A 163 9.94 6.06 1.10
N GLU A 164 9.38 5.18 0.30
CA GLU A 164 8.24 5.52 -0.55
C GLU A 164 6.89 5.24 0.11
N ALA A 165 5.86 5.91 -0.42
CA ALA A 165 4.47 5.51 -0.30
C ALA A 165 3.86 5.54 -1.69
N GLY A 166 3.40 4.39 -2.18
CA GLY A 166 3.02 4.19 -3.58
C GLY A 166 1.77 4.97 -4.01
N PHE A 167 1.72 5.41 -5.27
CA PHE A 167 0.63 6.18 -5.89
C PHE A 167 0.41 7.57 -5.27
N GLY A 168 -0.81 8.08 -5.34
CA GLY A 168 -1.16 9.37 -4.76
C GLY A 168 -1.18 9.36 -3.23
N ALA A 169 -1.02 10.53 -2.61
CA ALA A 169 -0.97 10.66 -1.17
C ALA A 169 -2.30 10.27 -0.48
N ASP A 170 -3.41 10.35 -1.17
CA ASP A 170 -4.72 9.88 -0.70
C ASP A 170 -4.81 8.36 -0.56
N LEU A 171 -3.94 7.61 -1.22
CA LEU A 171 -3.91 6.15 -1.23
C LEU A 171 -2.67 5.59 -0.54
N GLY A 172 -1.49 5.87 -1.07
CA GLY A 172 -0.24 5.30 -0.56
C GLY A 172 0.20 5.90 0.76
N ALA A 173 0.14 7.23 0.91
CA ALA A 173 0.52 7.87 2.17
C ALA A 173 -0.46 7.52 3.29
N GLU A 174 -1.77 7.47 3.04
CA GLU A 174 -2.75 6.98 4.02
C GLU A 174 -2.37 5.60 4.54
N LYS A 175 -2.13 4.63 3.66
CA LYS A 175 -1.78 3.26 4.05
C LYS A 175 -0.41 3.15 4.71
N PHE A 176 0.56 3.95 4.26
CA PHE A 176 1.85 4.05 4.94
C PHE A 176 1.68 4.50 6.39
N MET A 177 0.89 5.53 6.62
CA MET A 177 0.67 6.13 7.93
C MET A 177 -0.24 5.29 8.82
N ASP A 178 -1.42 4.91 8.33
CA ASP A 178 -2.43 4.20 9.11
C ASP A 178 -2.18 2.69 9.22
N ILE A 179 -1.39 2.09 8.33
CA ILE A 179 -1.08 0.66 8.38
C ILE A 179 0.37 0.41 8.77
N LYS A 180 1.34 0.81 7.93
CA LYS A 180 2.73 0.48 8.15
C LYS A 180 3.31 1.16 9.38
N CYS A 181 3.16 2.48 9.51
CA CYS A 181 3.67 3.22 10.66
C CYS A 181 3.02 2.75 11.96
N ARG A 182 1.71 2.59 11.97
CA ARG A 182 0.96 2.05 13.12
C ARG A 182 1.48 0.67 13.56
N LYS A 183 1.64 -0.27 12.63
CA LYS A 183 2.07 -1.65 12.93
C LYS A 183 3.54 -1.77 13.31
N ALA A 184 4.39 -0.89 12.80
CA ALA A 184 5.84 -0.93 13.01
C ALA A 184 6.35 0.05 14.07
N GLY A 185 5.47 0.89 14.65
CA GLY A 185 5.86 1.92 15.61
C GLY A 185 6.75 3.00 14.98
N LEU A 186 6.53 3.30 13.68
CA LEU A 186 7.25 4.33 12.95
C LEU A 186 6.53 5.67 13.05
N ALA A 187 7.29 6.75 13.11
CA ALA A 187 6.78 8.12 13.08
C ALA A 187 7.61 8.94 12.07
N PRO A 188 7.06 9.32 10.91
CA PRO A 188 7.78 10.12 9.93
C PRO A 188 8.08 11.53 10.46
N ASP A 189 9.29 12.03 10.21
CA ASP A 189 9.70 13.38 10.59
C ASP A 189 9.32 14.41 9.53
N ALA A 190 9.24 14.02 8.26
CA ALA A 190 8.88 14.86 7.13
C ALA A 190 8.24 14.05 6.01
N VAL A 191 7.46 14.72 5.16
CA VAL A 191 6.92 14.18 3.91
C VAL A 191 7.35 15.04 2.73
N VAL A 192 7.85 14.39 1.68
CA VAL A 192 8.05 15.00 0.37
C VAL A 192 6.89 14.61 -0.54
N LEU A 193 6.08 15.57 -0.91
CA LEU A 193 5.00 15.41 -1.87
C LEU A 193 5.49 15.76 -3.27
N VAL A 194 5.52 14.78 -4.17
CA VAL A 194 5.97 14.98 -5.55
C VAL A 194 4.82 15.50 -6.41
N ALA A 195 5.07 16.61 -7.12
CA ALA A 195 4.15 17.19 -8.10
C ALA A 195 4.82 17.34 -9.46
N THR A 196 4.05 17.42 -10.53
CA THR A 196 4.53 17.77 -11.87
C THR A 196 3.60 18.79 -12.52
N ALA A 197 4.17 19.77 -13.22
CA ALA A 197 3.38 20.74 -14.00
C ALA A 197 2.44 20.03 -14.96
N ARG A 198 2.90 18.95 -15.60
CA ARG A 198 2.11 18.12 -16.51
C ARG A 198 0.84 17.55 -15.87
N ALA A 199 0.97 16.98 -14.65
CA ALA A 199 -0.19 16.43 -13.94
C ALA A 199 -1.16 17.56 -13.54
N LEU A 200 -0.66 18.69 -13.07
CA LEU A 200 -1.50 19.83 -12.69
C LEU A 200 -2.22 20.43 -13.89
N LYS A 201 -1.56 20.56 -15.04
CA LYS A 201 -2.24 20.95 -16.29
C LYS A 201 -3.39 20.01 -16.65
N MET A 202 -3.17 18.70 -16.55
CA MET A 202 -4.22 17.71 -16.80
C MET A 202 -5.38 17.85 -15.81
N HIS A 203 -5.12 18.02 -14.53
CA HIS A 203 -6.15 18.31 -13.51
C HIS A 203 -6.84 19.67 -13.76
N GLY A 204 -6.15 20.63 -14.38
CA GLY A 204 -6.70 21.91 -14.83
C GLY A 204 -7.56 21.83 -16.08
N GLY A 205 -7.67 20.63 -16.71
CA GLY A 205 -8.52 20.37 -17.86
C GLY A 205 -7.82 20.38 -19.22
N VAL A 206 -6.48 20.41 -19.27
CA VAL A 206 -5.71 20.33 -20.51
C VAL A 206 -5.70 18.89 -21.03
N ALA A 207 -5.96 18.71 -22.33
CA ALA A 207 -5.93 17.41 -22.98
C ALA A 207 -4.51 16.84 -23.03
N LYS A 208 -4.39 15.50 -23.02
CA LYS A 208 -3.09 14.80 -22.91
C LYS A 208 -2.09 15.14 -24.01
N ASP A 209 -2.56 15.40 -25.21
CA ASP A 209 -1.78 15.78 -26.40
C ASP A 209 -1.33 17.25 -26.39
N GLN A 210 -1.86 18.08 -25.49
CA GLN A 210 -1.55 19.50 -25.34
C GLN A 210 -0.72 19.85 -24.10
N LEU A 211 -0.35 18.85 -23.30
CA LEU A 211 0.38 19.05 -22.03
C LEU A 211 1.81 19.63 -22.19
N GLY A 212 2.36 19.61 -23.40
CA GLY A 212 3.68 20.18 -23.72
C GLY A 212 3.68 21.71 -23.91
N SER A 213 2.51 22.34 -24.01
CA SER A 213 2.40 23.81 -24.16
C SER A 213 2.23 24.47 -22.79
N GLU A 214 2.77 25.70 -22.65
CA GLU A 214 2.57 26.51 -21.45
C GLU A 214 1.09 26.78 -21.20
N ASN A 215 0.64 26.60 -19.96
CA ASN A 215 -0.70 26.95 -19.54
C ASN A 215 -0.77 27.22 -18.02
N VAL A 216 -0.43 28.43 -17.63
CA VAL A 216 -0.40 28.86 -16.22
C VAL A 216 -1.81 28.83 -15.59
N ASP A 217 -2.85 29.18 -16.33
CA ASP A 217 -4.22 29.16 -15.83
C ASP A 217 -4.68 27.73 -15.49
N ALA A 218 -4.30 26.78 -16.33
CA ALA A 218 -4.57 25.36 -16.04
C ALA A 218 -3.79 24.86 -14.83
N ILE A 219 -2.52 25.29 -14.65
CA ILE A 219 -1.73 25.02 -13.42
C ILE A 219 -2.48 25.53 -12.20
N LYS A 220 -2.87 26.80 -12.18
CA LYS A 220 -3.59 27.42 -11.05
C LYS A 220 -4.86 26.65 -10.70
N LYS A 221 -5.65 26.25 -11.71
CA LYS A 221 -6.85 25.44 -11.54
C LYS A 221 -6.51 24.04 -11.01
N GLY A 222 -5.49 23.39 -11.56
CA GLY A 222 -5.06 22.05 -11.18
C GLY A 222 -4.41 21.99 -9.80
N CYS A 223 -3.91 23.11 -9.29
CA CYS A 223 -3.35 23.21 -7.93
C CYS A 223 -4.36 22.88 -6.82
N ALA A 224 -5.67 22.89 -7.09
CA ALA A 224 -6.66 22.37 -6.15
C ALA A 224 -6.40 20.90 -5.78
N ASN A 225 -5.84 20.10 -6.68
CA ASN A 225 -5.48 18.71 -6.43
C ASN A 225 -4.28 18.60 -5.45
N ILE A 226 -3.17 19.30 -5.71
CA ILE A 226 -2.02 19.27 -4.81
C ILE A 226 -2.38 19.88 -3.44
N GLY A 227 -3.22 20.91 -3.40
CA GLY A 227 -3.74 21.49 -2.16
C GLY A 227 -4.46 20.45 -1.31
N ARG A 228 -5.30 19.64 -1.90
CA ARG A 228 -5.97 18.51 -1.20
C ARG A 228 -4.96 17.53 -0.60
N HIS A 229 -3.92 17.16 -1.34
CA HIS A 229 -2.89 16.25 -0.84
C HIS A 229 -2.07 16.88 0.30
N ILE A 230 -1.71 18.15 0.20
CA ILE A 230 -1.05 18.89 1.29
C ILE A 230 -1.91 18.88 2.55
N ASP A 231 -3.19 19.25 2.43
CA ASP A 231 -4.12 19.31 3.56
C ASP A 231 -4.33 17.92 4.18
N ASN A 232 -4.38 16.86 3.38
CA ASN A 232 -4.49 15.49 3.87
C ASN A 232 -3.26 15.06 4.67
N LEU A 233 -2.06 15.34 4.17
CA LEU A 233 -0.81 15.00 4.86
C LEU A 233 -0.66 15.77 6.19
N LYS A 234 -1.05 17.05 6.22
CA LYS A 234 -1.06 17.84 7.45
C LYS A 234 -1.98 17.28 8.54
N LYS A 235 -3.04 16.54 8.18
CA LYS A 235 -3.93 15.89 9.16
C LYS A 235 -3.24 14.79 9.97
N PHE A 236 -2.19 14.18 9.41
CA PHE A 236 -1.35 13.22 10.13
C PHE A 236 -0.33 13.90 11.06
N GLY A 237 -0.28 15.24 11.08
CA GLY A 237 0.65 16.00 11.94
C GLY A 237 2.10 16.01 11.43
N VAL A 238 2.34 15.66 10.15
CA VAL A 238 3.68 15.59 9.57
C VAL A 238 3.94 16.83 8.70
N PRO A 239 5.09 17.51 8.83
CA PRO A 239 5.44 18.62 7.96
C PRO A 239 5.60 18.17 6.51
N VAL A 240 5.12 19.00 5.58
CA VAL A 240 5.07 18.70 4.14
C VAL A 240 6.00 19.63 3.39
N THR A 241 6.81 19.08 2.50
CA THR A 241 7.59 19.79 1.50
C THR A 241 7.18 19.30 0.12
N VAL A 242 7.10 20.19 -0.87
CA VAL A 242 6.76 19.81 -2.25
C VAL A 242 8.02 19.73 -3.09
N ALA A 243 8.18 18.62 -3.81
CA ALA A 243 9.16 18.46 -4.87
C ALA A 243 8.46 18.60 -6.23
N ILE A 244 8.80 19.61 -6.99
CA ILE A 244 8.31 19.78 -8.35
C ILE A 244 9.25 19.01 -9.27
N ASN A 245 8.83 17.82 -9.70
CA ASN A 245 9.60 17.02 -10.67
C ASN A 245 9.52 17.70 -12.04
N CYS A 246 10.59 18.39 -12.41
CA CYS A 246 10.69 19.24 -13.59
C CYS A 246 10.94 18.42 -14.86
N PHE A 247 10.27 18.79 -15.93
CA PHE A 247 10.49 18.27 -17.27
C PHE A 247 10.95 19.39 -18.21
N SER A 248 11.63 19.02 -19.29
CA SER A 248 12.20 19.97 -20.26
C SER A 248 11.19 20.90 -20.94
N ALA A 249 9.90 20.55 -20.90
CA ALA A 249 8.82 21.37 -21.46
C ALA A 249 8.15 22.29 -20.45
N ASP A 250 8.51 22.20 -19.16
CA ASP A 250 7.95 23.05 -18.12
C ASP A 250 8.55 24.45 -18.21
N THR A 251 7.74 25.49 -18.02
CA THR A 251 8.21 26.89 -18.07
C THR A 251 8.35 27.48 -16.68
N ASP A 252 9.22 28.48 -16.54
CA ASP A 252 9.41 29.20 -15.28
C ASP A 252 8.09 29.77 -14.74
N ALA A 253 7.21 30.23 -15.62
CA ALA A 253 5.92 30.77 -15.23
C ALA A 253 5.01 29.69 -14.60
N GLU A 254 5.01 28.50 -15.16
CA GLU A 254 4.27 27.35 -14.62
C GLU A 254 4.84 26.89 -13.25
N LEU A 255 6.17 26.77 -13.16
CA LEU A 255 6.84 26.37 -11.91
C LEU A 255 6.63 27.42 -10.82
N ASN A 256 6.70 28.72 -11.15
CA ASN A 256 6.43 29.80 -10.20
C ASN A 256 4.99 29.75 -9.68
N ALA A 257 4.00 29.52 -10.53
CA ALA A 257 2.62 29.39 -10.09
C ALA A 257 2.41 28.25 -9.08
N ILE A 258 3.14 27.13 -9.21
CA ILE A 258 3.11 26.04 -8.24
C ILE A 258 3.75 26.47 -6.92
N ARG A 259 4.93 27.14 -6.96
CA ARG A 259 5.62 27.61 -5.75
C ARG A 259 4.78 28.64 -4.98
N GLU A 260 4.18 29.61 -5.68
CA GLU A 260 3.27 30.60 -5.09
C GLU A 260 2.08 29.92 -4.40
N PHE A 261 1.43 28.97 -5.06
CA PHE A 261 0.31 28.21 -4.48
C PHE A 261 0.72 27.44 -3.21
N CYS A 262 1.90 26.85 -3.19
CA CYS A 262 2.42 26.14 -2.01
C CYS A 262 2.75 27.14 -0.88
N ALA A 263 3.36 28.28 -1.22
CA ALA A 263 3.71 29.31 -0.24
C ALA A 263 2.47 29.90 0.46
N GLU A 264 1.34 30.09 -0.24
CA GLU A 264 0.06 30.49 0.35
C GLU A 264 -0.46 29.50 1.42
N ARG A 265 0.09 28.29 1.46
CA ARG A 265 -0.26 27.22 2.41
C ARG A 265 0.85 26.96 3.44
N ASP A 266 1.83 27.85 3.55
CA ASP A 266 3.01 27.65 4.41
C ASP A 266 3.76 26.34 4.09
N VAL A 267 3.88 26.02 2.80
CA VAL A 267 4.60 24.85 2.30
C VAL A 267 5.67 25.29 1.32
N LYS A 268 6.92 24.91 1.57
CA LYS A 268 8.00 25.16 0.61
C LYS A 268 7.93 24.17 -0.54
N ALA A 269 8.18 24.66 -1.76
CA ALA A 269 8.28 23.85 -2.96
C ALA A 269 9.62 24.10 -3.64
N PHE A 270 10.28 23.01 -4.04
CA PHE A 270 11.60 23.01 -4.65
C PHE A 270 11.54 22.33 -6.01
N ASP A 271 12.32 22.84 -6.94
CA ASP A 271 12.52 22.19 -8.23
C ASP A 271 13.40 20.94 -8.04
N ALA A 272 12.98 19.85 -8.68
CA ALA A 272 13.68 18.58 -8.66
C ALA A 272 14.09 18.20 -10.09
N ASN A 273 15.33 18.54 -10.43
CA ASN A 273 15.95 18.33 -11.74
C ASN A 273 16.78 17.02 -11.79
N HIS A 274 16.45 16.06 -10.92
CA HIS A 274 17.25 14.83 -10.75
C HIS A 274 17.36 13.97 -12.01
N TRP A 275 16.40 14.06 -12.93
CA TRP A 275 16.49 13.33 -14.20
C TRP A 275 17.67 13.81 -15.07
N ALA A 276 17.94 15.09 -15.11
CA ALA A 276 19.01 15.69 -15.90
C ALA A 276 20.33 15.78 -15.13
N GLU A 277 20.27 16.03 -13.81
CA GLU A 277 21.42 16.44 -13.01
C GLU A 277 21.76 15.45 -11.87
N GLY A 278 21.01 14.34 -11.75
CA GLY A 278 21.17 13.40 -10.65
C GLY A 278 20.88 14.04 -9.30
N GLY A 279 21.54 13.61 -8.24
CA GLY A 279 21.37 14.12 -6.88
C GLY A 279 21.65 15.62 -6.74
N LYS A 280 22.53 16.17 -7.57
CA LYS A 280 22.81 17.62 -7.59
C LYS A 280 21.55 18.43 -7.90
N GLY A 281 20.69 17.93 -8.78
CA GLY A 281 19.42 18.59 -9.13
C GLY A 281 18.36 18.58 -8.03
N THR A 282 18.64 18.01 -6.85
CA THR A 282 17.74 17.97 -5.68
C THR A 282 18.42 18.39 -4.38
N GLU A 283 19.60 19.00 -4.45
CA GLU A 283 20.40 19.32 -3.26
C GLU A 283 19.68 20.29 -2.30
N GLU A 284 19.04 21.34 -2.82
CA GLU A 284 18.29 22.31 -2.01
C GLU A 284 17.10 21.66 -1.31
N LEU A 285 16.38 20.81 -2.02
CA LEU A 285 15.29 19.99 -1.45
C LEU A 285 15.81 19.10 -0.31
N ALA A 286 16.92 18.39 -0.55
CA ALA A 286 17.50 17.48 0.43
C ALA A 286 17.94 18.20 1.70
N ARG A 287 18.60 19.36 1.58
CA ARG A 287 19.00 20.20 2.73
C ARG A 287 17.78 20.65 3.54
N HIS A 288 16.76 21.14 2.86
CA HIS A 288 15.55 21.58 3.53
C HIS A 288 14.83 20.42 4.25
N VAL A 289 14.75 19.24 3.63
CA VAL A 289 14.12 18.06 4.26
C VAL A 289 14.89 17.61 5.49
N ALA A 290 16.22 17.61 5.45
CA ALA A 290 17.06 17.33 6.60
C ALA A 290 16.83 18.35 7.73
N GLU A 291 16.82 19.66 7.43
CA GLU A 291 16.50 20.70 8.42
C GLU A 291 15.13 20.52 9.07
N VAL A 292 14.12 20.15 8.29
CA VAL A 292 12.76 19.87 8.80
C VAL A 292 12.75 18.63 9.69
N ALA A 293 13.42 17.56 9.29
CA ALA A 293 13.52 16.35 10.08
C ALA A 293 14.24 16.59 11.42
N ASP A 294 15.38 17.31 11.39
CA ASP A 294 16.18 17.62 12.58
C ASP A 294 15.46 18.59 13.54
N SER A 295 14.50 19.37 13.04
CA SER A 295 13.76 20.34 13.87
C SER A 295 12.82 19.68 14.90
N GLY A 296 12.45 18.40 14.70
CA GLY A 296 11.55 17.67 15.59
C GLY A 296 10.13 18.22 15.66
N VAL A 297 9.68 18.95 14.64
CA VAL A 297 8.34 19.59 14.63
C VAL A 297 7.21 18.60 14.27
N SER A 298 7.54 17.38 13.84
CA SER A 298 6.53 16.36 13.53
C SER A 298 5.75 15.96 14.79
N SER A 299 4.45 15.89 14.65
CA SER A 299 3.51 15.41 15.67
C SER A 299 2.65 14.28 15.11
N PHE A 300 3.31 13.34 14.44
CA PHE A 300 2.66 12.26 13.71
C PHE A 300 1.65 11.49 14.55
N LYS A 301 0.48 11.26 13.98
CA LYS A 301 -0.54 10.35 14.50
C LYS A 301 -1.38 9.77 13.36
N PRO A 302 -1.82 8.51 13.47
CA PRO A 302 -2.84 7.96 12.59
C PRO A 302 -4.14 8.77 12.66
N ILE A 303 -4.96 8.73 11.60
CA ILE A 303 -6.21 9.52 11.56
C ILE A 303 -7.38 8.87 12.29
N TYR A 304 -7.30 7.62 12.69
CA TYR A 304 -8.32 6.92 13.48
C TYR A 304 -7.70 6.00 14.53
N GLU A 305 -8.46 5.69 15.57
CA GLU A 305 -8.04 4.82 16.67
C GLU A 305 -8.29 3.33 16.35
N ASP A 306 -7.53 2.43 17.00
CA ASP A 306 -7.63 0.98 16.76
C ASP A 306 -8.98 0.38 17.18
N ASP A 307 -9.63 0.94 18.20
CA ASP A 307 -10.92 0.50 18.74
C ASP A 307 -12.14 1.03 18.00
N MET A 308 -11.96 1.95 17.04
CA MET A 308 -13.02 2.40 16.16
C MET A 308 -13.59 1.21 15.37
N PRO A 309 -14.94 1.05 15.22
CA PRO A 309 -15.53 -0.01 14.41
C PRO A 309 -15.03 0.01 12.95
N LEU A 310 -14.89 -1.14 12.32
CA LEU A 310 -14.33 -1.26 10.96
C LEU A 310 -15.07 -0.39 9.93
N TRP A 311 -16.41 -0.37 9.99
CA TRP A 311 -17.21 0.49 9.11
C TRP A 311 -16.92 1.97 9.34
N GLU A 312 -16.79 2.39 10.60
CA GLU A 312 -16.49 3.77 10.94
C GLU A 312 -15.05 4.18 10.57
N LYS A 313 -14.07 3.26 10.62
CA LYS A 313 -12.72 3.49 10.08
C LYS A 313 -12.79 3.81 8.58
N ALA A 314 -13.48 2.97 7.79
CA ALA A 314 -13.65 3.19 6.35
C ALA A 314 -14.37 4.52 6.07
N ARG A 315 -15.43 4.81 6.82
CA ARG A 315 -16.18 6.06 6.72
C ARG A 315 -15.33 7.27 7.07
N HIS A 316 -14.52 7.17 8.13
CA HIS A 316 -13.62 8.22 8.57
C HIS A 316 -12.56 8.56 7.51
N ILE A 317 -11.91 7.54 6.91
CA ILE A 317 -10.98 7.72 5.80
C ILE A 317 -11.67 8.44 4.63
N ALA A 318 -12.84 7.96 4.21
CA ALA A 318 -13.58 8.54 3.09
C ALA A 318 -13.93 10.02 3.32
N LYS A 319 -14.42 10.36 4.51
CA LYS A 319 -14.76 11.75 4.86
C LYS A 319 -13.54 12.63 5.02
N THR A 320 -12.53 12.14 5.72
CA THR A 320 -11.36 12.93 6.10
C THR A 320 -10.42 13.19 4.92
N LEU A 321 -10.12 12.17 4.11
CA LEU A 321 -9.14 12.27 3.05
C LEU A 321 -9.76 12.48 1.67
N TYR A 322 -10.87 11.81 1.37
CA TYR A 322 -11.55 11.93 0.07
C TYR A 322 -12.58 13.06 0.04
N GLY A 323 -12.98 13.60 1.19
CA GLY A 323 -13.98 14.66 1.29
C GLY A 323 -15.38 14.19 0.91
N ALA A 324 -15.66 12.90 1.09
CA ALA A 324 -16.99 12.35 0.90
C ALA A 324 -17.95 12.82 2.02
N ASP A 325 -19.22 13.01 1.70
CA ASP A 325 -20.24 13.29 2.71
C ASP A 325 -20.51 12.05 3.57
N ASP A 326 -20.56 10.87 2.93
CA ASP A 326 -20.72 9.57 3.60
C ASP A 326 -20.28 8.43 2.68
N ILE A 327 -20.34 7.18 3.19
CA ILE A 327 -20.14 5.95 2.42
C ILE A 327 -21.43 5.14 2.40
N THR A 328 -21.66 4.46 1.30
CA THR A 328 -22.79 3.55 1.12
C THR A 328 -22.32 2.16 0.73
N ALA A 329 -23.03 1.15 1.18
CA ALA A 329 -22.84 -0.22 0.75
C ALA A 329 -24.15 -0.99 0.85
N ASP A 330 -24.27 -2.05 0.07
CA ASP A 330 -25.40 -2.97 0.17
C ASP A 330 -25.40 -3.73 1.51
N LYS A 331 -26.52 -4.37 1.81
CA LYS A 331 -26.67 -5.12 3.06
C LYS A 331 -25.63 -6.22 3.21
N LYS A 332 -25.26 -6.90 2.12
CA LYS A 332 -24.28 -8.01 2.13
C LYS A 332 -22.91 -7.52 2.62
N VAL A 333 -22.46 -6.37 2.14
CA VAL A 333 -21.17 -5.77 2.55
C VAL A 333 -21.24 -5.33 4.02
N ARG A 334 -22.33 -4.69 4.46
CA ARG A 334 -22.50 -4.30 5.86
C ARG A 334 -22.52 -5.50 6.81
N ASP A 335 -23.22 -6.56 6.45
CA ASP A 335 -23.24 -7.80 7.21
C ASP A 335 -21.84 -8.45 7.29
N GLN A 336 -21.01 -8.29 6.24
CA GLN A 336 -19.62 -8.76 6.23
C GLN A 336 -18.72 -7.97 7.18
N PHE A 337 -18.85 -6.65 7.24
CA PHE A 337 -18.14 -5.83 8.23
C PHE A 337 -18.50 -6.24 9.66
N ALA A 338 -19.79 -6.37 9.96
CA ALA A 338 -20.27 -6.80 11.27
C ALA A 338 -19.75 -8.21 11.64
N ARG A 339 -19.66 -9.10 10.67
CA ARG A 339 -19.10 -10.43 10.86
C ARG A 339 -17.60 -10.37 11.19
N PHE A 340 -16.82 -9.59 10.47
CA PHE A 340 -15.39 -9.45 10.76
C PHE A 340 -15.13 -8.92 12.17
N GLU A 341 -15.98 -8.01 12.66
CA GLU A 341 -15.91 -7.56 14.05
C GLU A 341 -16.24 -8.67 15.04
N ALA A 342 -17.31 -9.45 14.76
CA ALA A 342 -17.69 -10.60 15.59
C ALA A 342 -16.63 -11.71 15.60
N ASP A 343 -15.91 -11.89 14.49
CA ASP A 343 -14.78 -12.84 14.36
C ASP A 343 -13.50 -12.33 15.07
N GLY A 344 -13.52 -11.15 15.68
CA GLY A 344 -12.41 -10.58 16.48
C GLY A 344 -11.44 -9.67 15.71
N TYR A 345 -11.76 -9.26 14.48
CA TYR A 345 -10.90 -8.43 13.63
C TYR A 345 -11.18 -6.91 13.77
N GLY A 346 -12.06 -6.50 14.66
CA GLY A 346 -12.47 -5.09 14.82
C GLY A 346 -11.31 -4.11 15.08
N HIS A 347 -10.24 -4.57 15.71
CA HIS A 347 -9.03 -3.77 15.99
C HIS A 347 -8.04 -3.64 14.83
N PHE A 348 -8.32 -4.27 13.67
CA PHE A 348 -7.44 -4.18 12.52
C PHE A 348 -7.59 -2.85 11.80
N PRO A 349 -6.52 -2.29 11.21
CA PRO A 349 -6.65 -1.17 10.28
C PRO A 349 -7.40 -1.61 9.01
N VAL A 350 -8.05 -0.66 8.36
CA VAL A 350 -8.77 -0.90 7.11
C VAL A 350 -7.86 -0.55 5.92
N CYS A 351 -7.66 -1.50 5.02
CA CYS A 351 -6.93 -1.28 3.78
C CYS A 351 -7.92 -0.91 2.66
N MET A 352 -8.03 0.38 2.36
CA MET A 352 -8.93 0.87 1.31
C MET A 352 -8.39 0.52 -0.07
N ALA A 353 -9.01 -0.46 -0.73
CA ALA A 353 -8.76 -0.68 -2.15
C ALA A 353 -9.36 0.47 -2.96
N LYS A 354 -8.67 0.90 -4.01
CA LYS A 354 -9.09 2.00 -4.85
C LYS A 354 -9.06 1.61 -6.31
N THR A 355 -10.11 1.95 -7.03
CA THR A 355 -10.08 2.00 -8.48
C THR A 355 -9.91 3.44 -8.93
N GLN A 356 -9.26 3.66 -10.05
CA GLN A 356 -9.05 4.99 -10.61
C GLN A 356 -10.23 5.47 -11.46
N TYR A 357 -11.32 4.72 -11.49
CA TYR A 357 -12.54 5.00 -12.25
C TYR A 357 -13.74 5.10 -11.31
#